data_c46b022298843b8f3d1d7c4dda6a4e52
#
_entry.id   c46b022298843b8f3d1d7c4dda6a4e52
#
_cell.length_a   1.000
_cell.length_b   1.000
_cell.length_c   1.000
_cell.angle_alpha   90.00
_cell.angle_beta   90.00
_cell.angle_gamma   90.00
#
_symmetry.space_group_name_H-M   'P 1'
#
loop_
_entity.id
_entity.type
_entity.pdbx_description
1 polymer ?
#
loop_
_entity_poly.entity_id
_entity_poly.type
_entity_poly.pdbx_seq_one_letter_code
_entity_poly.pdbx_strand_id
1 'polypeptide(L)'
;MVRKASTPRKKKPGRPPKAIATGRNDMPATEDLTAMYHDMLLIRRFEEKAGQLYGMGQIGGFCHLYIGQEAVVVGMQATAGKNDTVVTSYRDHGHMLACGMDAKGVMAELTGRQGGYSKGKGGSMHMFSREKNFYGGHGIVGAQMPIGTGLAFASKYKGDGGVCHAYCGDGAINQG
;
A
#
# COMPACT_ATOMS: atom_id res chain seq x y z
N MET A 1 -24.68 39.96 0.20
CA MET A 1 -24.98 38.61 0.71
C MET A 1 -23.80 37.67 0.40
N VAL A 2 -22.96 37.38 1.39
CA VAL A 2 -21.78 36.50 1.22
C VAL A 2 -22.25 35.08 1.52
N ARG A 3 -22.17 34.17 0.55
CA ARG A 3 -22.49 32.76 0.74
C ARG A 3 -21.41 32.10 1.62
N LYS A 4 -21.77 31.59 2.81
CA LYS A 4 -20.92 30.78 3.67
C LYS A 4 -20.54 29.48 2.93
N ALA A 5 -19.25 29.27 2.72
CA ALA A 5 -18.73 28.02 2.20
C ALA A 5 -19.01 26.89 3.20
N SER A 6 -19.60 25.79 2.73
CA SER A 6 -19.87 24.59 3.53
C SER A 6 -18.55 23.86 3.81
N THR A 7 -18.29 23.63 5.08
CA THR A 7 -17.12 22.84 5.55
C THR A 7 -17.21 21.40 4.99
N PRO A 8 -16.16 20.85 4.37
CA PRO A 8 -16.20 19.49 3.87
C PRO A 8 -16.35 18.49 5.02
N ARG A 9 -17.33 17.60 4.90
CA ARG A 9 -17.56 16.49 5.86
C ARG A 9 -16.32 15.61 5.92
N LYS A 10 -15.64 15.54 7.07
CA LYS A 10 -14.57 14.58 7.34
C LYS A 10 -15.14 13.16 7.18
N LYS A 11 -14.69 12.42 6.16
CA LYS A 11 -14.97 10.98 6.05
C LYS A 11 -14.35 10.28 7.26
N LYS A 12 -15.13 9.42 7.92
CA LYS A 12 -14.62 8.56 8.99
C LYS A 12 -13.49 7.70 8.40
N PRO A 13 -12.33 7.58 9.08
CA PRO A 13 -11.29 6.66 8.64
C PRO A 13 -11.87 5.26 8.57
N GLY A 14 -11.54 4.51 7.51
CA GLY A 14 -11.89 3.10 7.39
C GLY A 14 -11.42 2.35 8.64
N ARG A 15 -12.21 1.33 9.03
CA ARG A 15 -11.89 0.47 10.17
C ARG A 15 -10.52 -0.17 9.91
N PRO A 16 -9.55 -0.07 10.84
CA PRO A 16 -8.29 -0.80 10.67
C PRO A 16 -8.58 -2.29 10.57
N PRO A 17 -7.87 -3.06 9.74
CA PRO A 17 -8.04 -4.50 9.66
C PRO A 17 -7.93 -5.10 11.08
N LYS A 18 -8.88 -5.94 11.46
CA LYS A 18 -8.72 -6.78 12.64
C LYS A 18 -7.69 -7.84 12.28
N ALA A 19 -6.62 -7.95 13.05
CA ALA A 19 -5.73 -9.11 12.94
C ALA A 19 -6.58 -10.38 13.07
N ILE A 20 -6.54 -11.24 12.05
CA ILE A 20 -7.25 -12.53 12.07
C ILE A 20 -6.41 -13.45 12.95
N ALA A 21 -6.93 -13.79 14.15
CA ALA A 21 -6.29 -14.78 15.01
C ALA A 21 -6.49 -16.16 14.36
N THR A 22 -5.49 -16.62 13.61
CA THR A 22 -5.51 -17.94 12.99
C THR A 22 -4.87 -18.96 13.93
N GLY A 23 -5.69 -19.73 14.63
CA GLY A 23 -5.34 -21.10 14.97
C GLY A 23 -5.13 -21.87 13.64
N ARG A 24 -4.21 -22.81 13.59
CA ARG A 24 -3.71 -23.46 12.37
C ARG A 24 -4.76 -24.11 11.43
N ASN A 25 -6.04 -24.10 11.76
CA ASN A 25 -7.12 -24.79 11.02
C ASN A 25 -8.44 -24.01 10.91
N ASP A 26 -8.54 -22.79 11.40
CA ASP A 26 -9.81 -22.06 11.34
C ASP A 26 -9.87 -21.19 10.08
N MET A 27 -10.85 -21.47 9.24
CA MET A 27 -11.17 -20.59 8.10
C MET A 27 -11.60 -19.22 8.65
N PRO A 28 -11.15 -18.12 7.99
CA PRO A 28 -11.61 -16.78 8.33
C PRO A 28 -13.15 -16.68 8.28
N ALA A 29 -13.73 -15.80 9.07
CA ALA A 29 -15.17 -15.54 9.01
C ALA A 29 -15.60 -15.06 7.61
N THR A 30 -16.85 -15.30 7.24
CA THR A 30 -17.39 -14.91 5.92
C THR A 30 -17.26 -13.41 5.68
N GLU A 31 -17.43 -12.59 6.71
CA GLU A 31 -17.25 -11.14 6.65
C GLU A 31 -15.81 -10.75 6.33
N ASP A 32 -14.83 -11.46 6.90
CA ASP A 32 -13.41 -11.23 6.64
C ASP A 32 -13.03 -11.65 5.22
N LEU A 33 -13.54 -12.80 4.76
CA LEU A 33 -13.35 -13.26 3.38
C LEU A 33 -13.97 -12.30 2.36
N THR A 34 -15.15 -11.74 2.67
CA THR A 34 -15.82 -10.75 1.83
C THR A 34 -15.01 -9.45 1.78
N ALA A 35 -14.45 -9.01 2.90
CA ALA A 35 -13.58 -7.83 2.95
C ALA A 35 -12.30 -8.05 2.14
N MET A 36 -11.64 -9.21 2.29
CA MET A 36 -10.47 -9.57 1.49
C MET A 36 -10.77 -9.60 0.00
N TYR A 37 -11.90 -10.18 -0.40
CA TYR A 37 -12.32 -10.20 -1.80
C TYR A 37 -12.55 -8.78 -2.34
N HIS A 38 -13.21 -7.92 -1.56
CA HIS A 38 -13.40 -6.51 -1.91
C HIS A 38 -12.06 -5.80 -2.15
N ASP A 39 -11.09 -5.99 -1.27
CA ASP A 39 -9.79 -5.36 -1.38
C ASP A 39 -8.99 -5.88 -2.59
N MET A 40 -9.04 -7.19 -2.85
CA MET A 40 -8.47 -7.77 -4.06
C MET A 40 -9.11 -7.20 -5.33
N LEU A 41 -10.43 -7.05 -5.33
CA LEU A 41 -11.16 -6.48 -6.47
C LEU A 41 -10.85 -4.99 -6.66
N LEU A 42 -10.72 -4.23 -5.57
CA LEU A 42 -10.31 -2.83 -5.62
C LEU A 42 -8.92 -2.69 -6.26
N ILE A 43 -7.95 -3.50 -5.82
CA ILE A 43 -6.60 -3.50 -6.38
C ILE A 43 -6.65 -3.83 -7.87
N ARG A 44 -7.36 -4.90 -8.27
CA ARG A 44 -7.49 -5.29 -9.67
C ARG A 44 -8.07 -4.17 -10.53
N ARG A 45 -9.18 -3.56 -10.11
CA ARG A 45 -9.84 -2.48 -10.86
C ARG A 45 -9.01 -1.22 -10.92
N PHE A 46 -8.30 -0.91 -9.84
CA PHE A 46 -7.36 0.20 -9.82
C PHE A 46 -6.24 0.00 -10.84
N GLU A 47 -5.63 -1.19 -10.87
CA GLU A 47 -4.51 -1.49 -11.76
C GLU A 47 -4.95 -1.58 -13.23
N GLU A 48 -6.12 -2.13 -13.52
CA GLU A 48 -6.70 -2.10 -14.86
C GLU A 48 -6.85 -0.65 -15.36
N LYS A 49 -7.30 0.25 -14.47
CA LYS A 49 -7.43 1.66 -14.80
C LYS A 49 -6.08 2.37 -14.94
N ALA A 50 -5.13 2.05 -14.07
CA ALA A 50 -3.77 2.56 -14.18
C ALA A 50 -3.12 2.13 -15.51
N GLY A 51 -3.28 0.87 -15.91
CA GLY A 51 -2.80 0.37 -17.20
C GLY A 51 -3.41 1.08 -18.40
N GLN A 52 -4.72 1.38 -18.36
CA GLN A 52 -5.39 2.18 -19.39
C GLN A 52 -4.81 3.59 -19.49
N LEU A 53 -4.66 4.28 -18.35
CA LEU A 53 -4.12 5.63 -18.30
C LEU A 53 -2.65 5.68 -18.73
N TYR A 54 -1.88 4.65 -18.41
CA TYR A 54 -0.51 4.50 -18.88
C TYR A 54 -0.45 4.36 -20.41
N GLY A 55 -1.30 3.49 -21.00
CA GLY A 55 -1.41 3.34 -22.45
C GLY A 55 -1.86 4.62 -23.17
N MET A 56 -2.58 5.49 -22.48
CA MET A 56 -3.00 6.82 -22.97
C MET A 56 -1.94 7.91 -22.76
N GLY A 57 -0.76 7.58 -22.22
CA GLY A 57 0.31 8.54 -21.94
C GLY A 57 0.02 9.51 -20.78
N GLN A 58 -0.94 9.22 -19.93
CA GLN A 58 -1.30 10.08 -18.78
C GLN A 58 -0.50 9.76 -17.51
N ILE A 59 0.20 8.63 -17.49
CA ILE A 59 1.14 8.25 -16.43
C ILE A 59 2.53 8.26 -17.06
N GLY A 60 3.42 9.11 -16.55
CA GLY A 60 4.78 9.23 -17.02
C GLY A 60 5.73 8.25 -16.32
N GLY A 61 6.87 7.98 -16.96
CA GLY A 61 7.89 7.09 -16.44
C GLY A 61 7.48 5.61 -16.50
N PHE A 62 8.06 4.80 -15.62
CA PHE A 62 7.71 3.38 -15.50
C PHE A 62 6.47 3.19 -14.63
N CYS A 63 5.59 2.28 -15.07
CA CYS A 63 4.41 1.89 -14.31
C CYS A 63 4.37 0.36 -14.22
N HIS A 64 4.51 -0.17 -13.01
CA HIS A 64 4.54 -1.60 -12.75
C HIS A 64 3.25 -2.05 -12.07
N LEU A 65 2.36 -2.69 -12.83
CA LEU A 65 1.06 -3.14 -12.34
C LEU A 65 1.20 -4.35 -11.39
N TYR A 66 0.36 -4.38 -10.36
CA TYR A 66 0.29 -5.45 -9.35
C TYR A 66 -0.69 -6.58 -9.71
N ILE A 67 -1.20 -6.59 -10.93
CA ILE A 67 -2.18 -7.57 -11.42
C ILE A 67 -1.63 -9.01 -11.26
N GLY A 68 -2.45 -9.86 -10.65
CA GLY A 68 -2.11 -11.27 -10.41
C GLY A 68 -1.50 -11.56 -9.03
N GLN A 69 -1.18 -10.55 -8.24
CA GLN A 69 -0.56 -10.68 -6.92
C GLN A 69 -1.45 -10.17 -5.77
N GLU A 70 -2.72 -9.88 -6.04
CA GLU A 70 -3.64 -9.26 -5.08
C GLU A 70 -3.78 -10.08 -3.79
N ALA A 71 -3.91 -11.40 -3.92
CA ALA A 71 -4.07 -12.29 -2.78
C ALA A 71 -2.87 -12.28 -1.83
N VAL A 72 -1.65 -12.07 -2.36
CA VAL A 72 -0.44 -12.03 -1.54
C VAL A 72 -0.49 -10.87 -0.57
N VAL A 73 -0.69 -9.65 -1.08
CA VAL A 73 -0.69 -8.46 -0.22
C VAL A 73 -1.91 -8.40 0.69
N VAL A 74 -3.09 -8.79 0.20
CA VAL A 74 -4.31 -8.76 1.02
C VAL A 74 -4.22 -9.79 2.14
N GLY A 75 -3.74 -11.01 1.87
CA GLY A 75 -3.54 -12.04 2.89
C GLY A 75 -2.51 -11.63 3.94
N MET A 76 -1.38 -11.07 3.54
CA MET A 76 -0.37 -10.55 4.48
C MET A 76 -0.91 -9.39 5.31
N GLN A 77 -1.59 -8.44 4.68
CA GLN A 77 -2.13 -7.26 5.39
C GLN A 77 -3.24 -7.63 6.38
N ALA A 78 -3.99 -8.71 6.13
CA ALA A 78 -4.99 -9.22 7.06
C ALA A 78 -4.40 -9.72 8.39
N THR A 79 -3.11 -10.07 8.40
CA THR A 79 -2.39 -10.50 9.60
C THR A 79 -1.60 -9.37 10.27
N ALA A 80 -1.48 -8.21 9.62
CA ALA A 80 -0.68 -7.10 10.11
C ALA A 80 -1.27 -6.47 11.38
N GLY A 81 -0.40 -6.22 12.35
CA GLY A 81 -0.72 -5.51 13.59
C GLY A 81 -0.67 -3.99 13.42
N LYS A 82 -1.16 -3.29 14.45
CA LYS A 82 -1.23 -1.82 14.45
C LYS A 82 0.13 -1.12 14.30
N ASN A 83 1.17 -1.74 14.85
CA ASN A 83 2.52 -1.17 14.87
C ASN A 83 3.39 -1.69 13.72
N ASP A 84 2.85 -2.59 12.90
CA ASP A 84 3.59 -3.16 11.79
C ASP A 84 3.81 -2.13 10.69
N THR A 85 4.93 -2.25 10.03
CA THR A 85 5.35 -1.37 8.94
C THR A 85 5.48 -2.16 7.65
N VAL A 86 5.23 -1.49 6.53
CA VAL A 86 5.33 -2.09 5.20
C VAL A 86 6.33 -1.31 4.36
N VAL A 87 7.22 -2.03 3.71
CA VAL A 87 8.14 -1.50 2.69
C VAL A 87 8.22 -2.50 1.53
N THR A 88 8.26 -2.00 0.31
CA THR A 88 8.23 -2.84 -0.88
C THR A 88 9.11 -2.31 -2.00
N SER A 89 9.16 -3.04 -3.11
CA SER A 89 9.84 -2.65 -4.34
C SER A 89 9.00 -1.69 -5.18
N TYR A 90 9.35 -1.56 -6.45
CA TYR A 90 8.71 -0.70 -7.43
C TYR A 90 7.29 -1.13 -7.87
N ARG A 91 6.84 -2.34 -7.50
CA ARG A 91 5.49 -2.87 -7.80
C ARG A 91 4.62 -2.76 -6.54
N ASP A 92 4.23 -1.56 -6.21
CA ASP A 92 3.80 -1.17 -4.87
C ASP A 92 2.32 -0.71 -4.76
N HIS A 93 1.61 -0.52 -5.90
CA HIS A 93 0.24 -0.01 -5.86
C HIS A 93 -0.70 -0.87 -5.02
N GLY A 94 -0.62 -2.21 -5.15
CA GLY A 94 -1.40 -3.13 -4.33
C GLY A 94 -1.12 -2.98 -2.84
N HIS A 95 0.14 -2.78 -2.48
CA HIS A 95 0.55 -2.56 -1.08
C HIS A 95 0.00 -1.24 -0.53
N MET A 96 0.03 -0.18 -1.34
CA MET A 96 -0.54 1.12 -0.96
C MET A 96 -2.01 0.99 -0.62
N LEU A 97 -2.80 0.35 -1.50
CA LEU A 97 -4.23 0.17 -1.32
C LEU A 97 -4.54 -0.75 -0.15
N ALA A 98 -3.82 -1.86 0.00
CA ALA A 98 -3.99 -2.79 1.12
C ALA A 98 -3.64 -2.16 2.47
N CYS A 99 -2.66 -1.24 2.52
CA CYS A 99 -2.37 -0.44 3.71
C CYS A 99 -3.43 0.65 3.99
N GLY A 100 -4.46 0.77 3.15
CA GLY A 100 -5.57 1.72 3.33
C GLY A 100 -5.24 3.13 2.86
N MET A 101 -4.31 3.30 1.93
CA MET A 101 -4.12 4.57 1.22
C MET A 101 -5.31 4.80 0.27
N ASP A 102 -5.76 6.05 0.16
CA ASP A 102 -6.91 6.38 -0.69
C ASP A 102 -6.59 6.21 -2.17
N ALA A 103 -7.37 5.42 -2.88
CA ALA A 103 -7.18 5.14 -4.30
C ALA A 103 -7.13 6.40 -5.17
N LYS A 104 -7.86 7.46 -4.79
CA LYS A 104 -7.81 8.75 -5.50
C LYS A 104 -6.47 9.45 -5.32
N GLY A 105 -5.91 9.38 -4.10
CA GLY A 105 -4.60 9.94 -3.80
C GLY A 105 -3.49 9.19 -4.53
N VAL A 106 -3.58 7.86 -4.58
CA VAL A 106 -2.63 7.02 -5.35
C VAL A 106 -2.73 7.33 -6.84
N MET A 107 -3.94 7.37 -7.42
CA MET A 107 -4.12 7.71 -8.84
C MET A 107 -3.69 9.16 -9.17
N ALA A 108 -3.92 10.10 -8.26
CA ALA A 108 -3.45 11.48 -8.41
C ALA A 108 -1.92 11.54 -8.48
N GLU A 109 -1.22 10.71 -7.68
CA GLU A 109 0.24 10.63 -7.75
C GLU A 109 0.72 10.06 -9.07
N LEU A 110 0.13 8.93 -9.53
CA LEU A 110 0.48 8.30 -10.81
C LEU A 110 0.35 9.29 -11.98
N THR A 111 -0.66 10.15 -11.93
CA THR A 111 -0.94 11.14 -12.99
C THR A 111 -0.26 12.50 -12.76
N GLY A 112 0.70 12.59 -11.83
CA GLY A 112 1.49 13.79 -11.57
C GLY A 112 0.71 14.96 -10.95
N ARG A 113 -0.37 14.67 -10.19
CA ARG A 113 -1.21 15.69 -9.58
C ARG A 113 -0.77 16.04 -8.15
N GLN A 114 -0.91 17.30 -7.79
CA GLN A 114 -0.54 17.81 -6.47
C GLN A 114 -1.30 17.13 -5.31
N GLY A 115 -2.50 16.58 -5.56
CA GLY A 115 -3.29 15.82 -4.59
C GLY A 115 -2.76 14.41 -4.31
N GLY A 116 -1.66 13.98 -4.95
CA GLY A 116 -1.02 12.70 -4.71
C GLY A 116 -0.20 12.67 -3.42
N TYR A 117 0.14 11.47 -2.96
CA TYR A 117 0.85 11.22 -1.70
C TYR A 117 2.26 11.82 -1.66
N SER A 118 2.92 11.93 -2.79
CA SER A 118 4.21 12.61 -2.97
C SER A 118 4.08 13.90 -3.81
N LYS A 119 2.88 14.50 -3.80
CA LYS A 119 2.54 15.75 -4.50
C LYS A 119 2.79 15.70 -6.02
N GLY A 120 2.59 14.52 -6.62
CA GLY A 120 2.79 14.26 -8.03
C GLY A 120 4.24 14.14 -8.47
N LYS A 121 5.19 14.03 -7.55
CA LYS A 121 6.64 13.96 -7.84
C LYS A 121 7.20 12.54 -7.74
N GLY A 122 6.52 11.64 -7.05
CA GLY A 122 6.97 10.26 -6.84
C GLY A 122 6.59 9.32 -7.98
N GLY A 123 5.51 9.62 -8.68
CA GLY A 123 4.98 8.76 -9.73
C GLY A 123 4.56 7.39 -9.19
N SER A 124 4.72 6.35 -10.03
CA SER A 124 4.28 4.99 -9.73
C SER A 124 5.04 4.31 -8.58
N MET A 125 6.32 4.64 -8.35
CA MET A 125 7.22 3.83 -7.52
C MET A 125 7.64 4.48 -6.20
N HIS A 126 7.25 5.74 -5.93
CA HIS A 126 7.78 6.51 -4.81
C HIS A 126 6.67 7.25 -4.05
N MET A 127 5.74 6.48 -3.47
CA MET A 127 4.72 6.98 -2.58
C MET A 127 4.96 6.49 -1.15
N PHE A 128 4.60 7.32 -0.18
CA PHE A 128 4.83 7.04 1.24
C PHE A 128 3.63 7.53 2.04
N SER A 129 3.30 6.84 3.12
CA SER A 129 2.29 7.28 4.08
C SER A 129 2.67 6.86 5.49
N ARG A 130 3.26 7.77 6.26
CA ARG A 130 3.57 7.51 7.66
C ARG A 130 2.32 7.19 8.48
N GLU A 131 1.18 7.82 8.16
CA GLU A 131 -0.10 7.58 8.82
C GLU A 131 -0.59 6.13 8.64
N LYS A 132 -0.23 5.52 7.49
CA LYS A 132 -0.59 4.14 7.15
C LYS A 132 0.54 3.15 7.39
N ASN A 133 1.60 3.55 8.05
CA ASN A 133 2.81 2.75 8.25
C ASN A 133 3.38 2.16 6.95
N PHE A 134 3.12 2.82 5.82
CA PHE A 134 3.68 2.45 4.52
C PHE A 134 4.91 3.30 4.21
N TYR A 135 6.08 2.65 4.24
CA TYR A 135 7.38 3.29 4.08
C TYR A 135 7.94 3.17 2.66
N GLY A 136 7.05 2.99 1.72
CA GLY A 136 7.29 3.24 0.31
C GLY A 136 7.55 2.03 -0.56
N GLY A 137 7.33 2.30 -1.83
CA GLY A 137 7.91 1.60 -2.95
C GLY A 137 9.28 2.18 -3.28
N HIS A 138 10.17 1.32 -3.74
CA HIS A 138 11.53 1.70 -4.07
C HIS A 138 11.90 1.21 -5.46
N GLY A 139 12.31 2.15 -6.33
CA GLY A 139 12.76 1.83 -7.70
C GLY A 139 14.09 1.09 -7.74
N ILE A 140 14.96 1.30 -6.74
CA ILE A 140 16.23 0.58 -6.64
C ILE A 140 15.96 -0.82 -6.11
N VAL A 141 16.27 -1.83 -6.92
CA VAL A 141 16.05 -3.24 -6.57
C VAL A 141 16.89 -3.63 -5.36
N GLY A 142 16.26 -4.21 -4.35
CA GLY A 142 16.91 -4.60 -3.09
C GLY A 142 16.95 -3.52 -2.01
N ALA A 143 16.73 -2.24 -2.33
CA ALA A 143 16.80 -1.13 -1.37
C ALA A 143 15.82 -1.28 -0.18
N GLN A 144 14.70 -1.94 -0.38
CA GLN A 144 13.71 -2.18 0.68
C GLN A 144 14.23 -3.12 1.78
N MET A 145 15.25 -3.93 1.53
CA MET A 145 15.79 -4.85 2.52
C MET A 145 16.53 -4.12 3.66
N PRO A 146 17.53 -3.27 3.40
CA PRO A 146 18.18 -2.50 4.47
C PRO A 146 17.22 -1.50 5.12
N ILE A 147 16.28 -0.91 4.37
CA ILE A 147 15.27 -0.02 4.94
C ILE A 147 14.36 -0.79 5.90
N GLY A 148 13.84 -1.94 5.48
CA GLY A 148 13.02 -2.82 6.32
C GLY A 148 13.75 -3.30 7.57
N THR A 149 15.04 -3.62 7.45
CA THR A 149 15.89 -3.96 8.59
C THR A 149 15.99 -2.79 9.59
N GLY A 150 16.14 -1.57 9.10
CA GLY A 150 16.15 -0.36 9.94
C GLY A 150 14.81 -0.13 10.65
N LEU A 151 13.69 -0.33 9.96
CA LEU A 151 12.34 -0.23 10.54
C LEU A 151 12.12 -1.28 11.63
N ALA A 152 12.48 -2.53 11.37
CA ALA A 152 12.38 -3.62 12.35
C ALA A 152 13.28 -3.37 13.56
N PHE A 153 14.52 -2.87 13.34
CA PHE A 153 15.42 -2.48 14.41
C PHE A 153 14.82 -1.37 15.27
N ALA A 154 14.23 -0.35 14.65
CA ALA A 154 13.59 0.76 15.36
C ALA A 154 12.42 0.27 16.23
N SER A 155 11.57 -0.66 15.72
CA SER A 155 10.48 -1.26 16.48
C SER A 155 11.01 -2.07 17.67
N LYS A 156 12.03 -2.91 17.45
CA LYS A 156 12.70 -3.68 18.52
C LYS A 156 13.29 -2.74 19.58
N TYR A 157 13.96 -1.66 19.18
CA TYR A 157 14.56 -0.70 20.10
C TYR A 157 13.51 0.01 20.97
N LYS A 158 12.37 0.36 20.39
CA LYS A 158 11.23 0.98 21.12
C LYS A 158 10.48 -0.02 21.98
N GLY A 159 10.57 -1.32 21.71
CA GLY A 159 9.82 -2.36 22.40
C GLY A 159 8.32 -2.34 22.08
N ASP A 160 7.91 -1.82 20.90
CA ASP A 160 6.50 -1.66 20.54
C ASP A 160 5.88 -2.92 19.93
N GLY A 161 6.67 -3.99 19.75
CA GLY A 161 6.22 -5.30 19.25
C GLY A 161 5.89 -5.33 17.76
N GLY A 162 6.13 -4.24 17.02
CA GLY A 162 5.85 -4.18 15.59
C GLY A 162 6.82 -5.01 14.76
N VAL A 163 6.32 -5.49 13.62
CA VAL A 163 7.06 -6.23 12.60
C VAL A 163 7.18 -5.37 11.34
N CYS A 164 8.28 -5.51 10.59
CA CYS A 164 8.40 -4.91 9.27
C CYS A 164 8.17 -5.96 8.18
N HIS A 165 7.12 -5.80 7.40
CA HIS A 165 6.85 -6.57 6.19
C HIS A 165 7.66 -5.97 5.03
N ALA A 166 8.82 -6.55 4.74
CA ALA A 166 9.66 -6.12 3.62
C ALA A 166 9.46 -7.07 2.43
N TYR A 167 8.77 -6.58 1.40
CA TYR A 167 8.48 -7.36 0.19
C TYR A 167 9.62 -7.24 -0.81
N CYS A 168 10.12 -8.37 -1.27
CA CYS A 168 11.18 -8.43 -2.27
C CYS A 168 10.95 -9.57 -3.26
N GLY A 169 11.44 -9.39 -4.47
CA GLY A 169 11.52 -10.47 -5.46
C GLY A 169 12.76 -11.35 -5.22
N ASP A 170 12.74 -12.53 -5.79
CA ASP A 170 13.83 -13.50 -5.76
C ASP A 170 15.17 -12.93 -6.28
N GLY A 171 15.12 -12.15 -7.36
CA GLY A 171 16.30 -11.46 -7.88
C GLY A 171 16.89 -10.43 -6.91
N ALA A 172 16.03 -9.73 -6.15
CA ALA A 172 16.46 -8.72 -5.20
C ALA A 172 17.27 -9.30 -4.03
N ILE A 173 16.92 -10.50 -3.58
CA ILE A 173 17.60 -11.18 -2.45
C ILE A 173 19.06 -11.53 -2.80
N ASN A 174 19.34 -11.76 -4.08
CA ASN A 174 20.65 -12.23 -4.54
C ASN A 174 21.59 -11.10 -4.96
N GLN A 175 21.23 -9.85 -4.77
CA GLN A 175 22.07 -8.70 -5.18
C GLN A 175 23.09 -8.26 -4.12
N GLY A 176 23.03 -8.77 -2.93
CA GLY A 176 23.95 -8.44 -1.84
C GLY A 176 23.52 -7.25 -0.99
#